data_f1d6e0cfccb08bf0bea202b1e6adf803
#
_entry.id   f1d6e0cfccb08bf0bea202b1e6adf803
#
_cell.length_a   1.000
_cell.length_b   1.000
_cell.length_c   1.000
_cell.angle_alpha   90.00
_cell.angle_beta   90.00
_cell.angle_gamma   90.00
#
_symmetry.space_group_name_H-M   'P 1'
#
loop_
_entity.id
_entity.type
_entity.pdbx_description
1 polymer ?
#
loop_
_entity_poly.entity_id
_entity_poly.type
_entity_poly.pdbx_seq_one_letter_code
_entity_poly.pdbx_strand_id
1 'polypeptide(L)'
;MKTRIETPFAKEFISYALEKEGCIQGSPEHFLKVMKHNTGFNGALTKYGLDRKGLCRRNPLIVALGDSVTAGHFEMLVRTPSDFPAFIAAGKPVEAVDERESYPEKFRSRLSDRYEATSVSVINSGIAGDTILGMEARLTRDVIVHNPDLTLINGSLNWGVECGENLLFYQSLKRIIRRIRRETDSDVILMTPNMQDLSAAPFPAGAPLEERVDMIRKAASEENVCLADTYAVWEGFVNEGHPLPELLANRMNHPTPAGHRVYAEVLMKFFE
;
A
#
# COMPACT_ATOMS: atom_id res chain seq x y z
N MET A 1 -0.93 -19.37 8.42
CA MET A 1 -0.55 -17.93 8.36
C MET A 1 -0.44 -17.23 9.73
N LYS A 2 -1.28 -17.47 10.73
CA LYS A 2 -1.22 -16.77 12.04
C LYS A 2 0.13 -16.84 12.80
N THR A 3 1.00 -17.79 12.51
CA THR A 3 2.26 -18.01 13.25
C THR A 3 3.46 -17.19 12.78
N ARG A 4 3.40 -16.50 11.63
CA ARG A 4 4.58 -15.83 11.05
C ARG A 4 4.86 -14.41 11.58
N ILE A 5 3.88 -13.72 12.17
CA ILE A 5 4.09 -12.39 12.80
C ILE A 5 4.74 -12.51 14.17
N GLU A 6 4.70 -13.69 14.78
CA GLU A 6 5.20 -13.92 16.16
C GLU A 6 6.65 -14.39 16.24
N THR A 7 7.31 -14.61 15.09
CA THR A 7 8.73 -14.99 15.09
C THR A 7 9.60 -13.85 15.61
N PRO A 8 10.74 -14.13 16.27
CA PRO A 8 11.68 -13.10 16.71
C PRO A 8 12.10 -12.16 15.56
N PHE A 9 12.41 -12.71 14.38
CA PHE A 9 12.77 -11.97 13.18
C PHE A 9 11.67 -11.03 12.70
N ALA A 10 10.41 -11.49 12.68
CA ALA A 10 9.28 -10.64 12.31
C ALA A 10 9.06 -9.50 13.32
N LYS A 11 9.23 -9.76 14.61
CA LYS A 11 9.14 -8.73 15.66
C LYS A 11 10.25 -7.70 15.53
N GLU A 12 11.47 -8.14 15.25
CA GLU A 12 12.62 -7.28 15.06
C GLU A 12 12.40 -6.33 13.87
N PHE A 13 11.90 -6.84 12.73
CA PHE A 13 11.59 -6.01 11.57
C PHE A 13 10.49 -4.97 11.85
N ILE A 14 9.44 -5.36 12.58
CA ILE A 14 8.39 -4.43 12.98
C ILE A 14 8.94 -3.37 13.94
N SER A 15 9.76 -3.75 14.92
CA SER A 15 10.40 -2.81 15.85
C SER A 15 11.30 -1.84 15.12
N TYR A 16 12.11 -2.30 14.17
CA TYR A 16 12.93 -1.44 13.33
C TYR A 16 12.09 -0.41 12.58
N ALA A 17 10.96 -0.81 12.01
CA ALA A 17 10.06 0.10 11.31
C ALA A 17 9.45 1.16 12.23
N LEU A 18 9.12 0.81 13.47
CA LEU A 18 8.60 1.74 14.47
C LEU A 18 9.65 2.80 14.85
N GLU A 19 10.91 2.40 14.99
CA GLU A 19 12.02 3.28 15.40
C GLU A 19 12.58 4.12 14.23
N LYS A 20 12.39 3.67 12.98
CA LYS A 20 12.93 4.35 11.80
C LYS A 20 12.31 5.73 11.61
N GLU A 21 13.13 6.76 11.72
CA GLU A 21 12.75 8.14 11.43
C GLU A 21 12.95 8.49 9.94
N GLY A 22 12.36 9.62 9.52
CA GLY A 22 12.56 10.18 8.18
C GLY A 22 11.94 9.37 7.03
N CYS A 23 11.10 8.38 7.32
CA CYS A 23 10.44 7.56 6.29
C CYS A 23 9.06 8.10 5.87
N ILE A 24 8.67 9.28 6.30
CA ILE A 24 7.46 9.97 5.83
C ILE A 24 7.76 11.42 5.47
N GLN A 25 6.98 11.98 4.54
CA GLN A 25 7.02 13.39 4.16
C GLN A 25 5.59 13.91 3.97
N GLY A 26 5.33 15.15 4.39
CA GLY A 26 4.04 15.81 4.28
C GLY A 26 3.05 15.45 5.39
N SER A 27 1.81 15.92 5.25
CA SER A 27 0.71 15.66 6.19
C SER A 27 -0.59 15.51 5.42
N PRO A 28 -1.39 14.45 5.66
CA PRO A 28 -2.70 14.26 5.03
C PRO A 28 -3.76 15.09 5.76
N GLU A 29 -3.73 16.39 5.54
CA GLU A 29 -4.49 17.40 6.30
C GLU A 29 -6.01 17.22 6.25
N HIS A 30 -6.54 16.92 5.06
CA HIS A 30 -7.96 16.68 4.88
C HIS A 30 -8.40 15.43 5.65
N PHE A 31 -7.68 14.33 5.47
CA PHE A 31 -8.00 13.07 6.14
C PHE A 31 -7.87 13.17 7.65
N LEU A 32 -6.86 13.87 8.16
CA LEU A 32 -6.71 14.16 9.60
C LEU A 32 -7.91 14.93 10.16
N LYS A 33 -8.43 15.91 9.43
CA LYS A 33 -9.65 16.64 9.82
C LYS A 33 -10.87 15.72 9.85
N VAL A 34 -11.01 14.87 8.83
CA VAL A 34 -12.11 13.90 8.76
C VAL A 34 -12.04 12.92 9.93
N MET A 35 -10.85 12.37 10.23
CA MET A 35 -10.66 11.47 11.37
C MET A 35 -11.01 12.14 12.71
N LYS A 36 -10.50 13.35 12.96
CA LYS A 36 -10.79 14.12 14.18
C LYS A 36 -12.30 14.45 14.33
N HIS A 37 -12.97 14.73 13.22
CA HIS A 37 -14.41 15.00 13.24
C HIS A 37 -15.23 13.76 13.62
N ASN A 38 -14.77 12.57 13.28
CA ASN A 38 -15.46 11.30 13.58
C ASN A 38 -15.06 10.69 14.95
N THR A 39 -14.24 11.40 15.74
CA THR A 39 -13.71 10.91 17.03
C THR A 39 -14.33 11.70 18.20
N GLY A 40 -14.43 11.07 19.36
CA GLY A 40 -14.90 11.71 20.59
C GLY A 40 -16.34 12.19 20.51
N PHE A 41 -16.62 13.35 21.14
CA PHE A 41 -17.97 13.92 21.22
C PHE A 41 -18.57 14.23 19.85
N ASN A 42 -17.79 14.77 18.91
CA ASN A 42 -18.26 15.05 17.56
C ASN A 42 -18.61 13.75 16.83
N GLY A 43 -17.77 12.72 16.94
CA GLY A 43 -18.03 11.40 16.39
C GLY A 43 -19.30 10.76 16.98
N ALA A 44 -19.54 10.89 18.28
CA ALA A 44 -20.76 10.42 18.92
C ALA A 44 -22.01 11.14 18.38
N LEU A 45 -21.96 12.47 18.21
CA LEU A 45 -23.06 13.25 17.63
C LEU A 45 -23.38 12.78 16.21
N THR A 46 -22.38 12.59 15.38
CA THR A 46 -22.51 12.10 14.00
C THR A 46 -23.03 10.66 13.98
N LYS A 47 -22.45 9.76 14.78
CA LYS A 47 -22.82 8.35 14.87
C LYS A 47 -24.27 8.13 15.29
N TYR A 48 -24.77 8.92 16.25
CA TYR A 48 -26.14 8.79 16.75
C TYR A 48 -27.14 9.72 16.06
N GLY A 49 -26.74 10.42 15.03
CA GLY A 49 -27.64 11.29 14.28
C GLY A 49 -28.05 12.56 14.98
N LEU A 50 -27.30 12.98 15.96
CA LEU A 50 -27.56 14.17 16.75
C LEU A 50 -27.04 15.46 16.12
N ASP A 51 -26.15 15.34 15.10
CA ASP A 51 -25.70 16.48 14.32
C ASP A 51 -26.78 16.95 13.35
N ARG A 52 -27.41 18.08 13.68
CA ARG A 52 -28.48 18.67 12.89
C ARG A 52 -28.00 19.50 11.70
N LYS A 53 -26.72 19.69 11.53
CA LYS A 53 -26.14 20.53 10.46
C LYS A 53 -26.11 19.86 9.08
N GLY A 54 -26.69 18.68 8.95
CA GLY A 54 -26.82 18.00 7.64
C GLY A 54 -25.51 17.53 7.00
N LEU A 55 -24.46 17.44 7.79
CA LEU A 55 -23.20 16.88 7.31
C LEU A 55 -23.41 15.43 6.86
N CYS A 56 -22.85 15.12 5.69
CA CYS A 56 -22.95 13.79 5.13
C CYS A 56 -22.35 12.77 6.09
N ARG A 57 -23.21 11.88 6.60
CA ARG A 57 -22.82 10.84 7.57
C ARG A 57 -22.19 9.70 6.81
N ARG A 58 -20.91 9.76 6.58
CA ARG A 58 -20.15 8.64 6.04
C ARG A 58 -18.92 8.38 6.92
N ASN A 59 -18.52 7.12 6.99
CA ASN A 59 -17.24 6.80 7.59
C ASN A 59 -16.12 7.45 6.76
N PRO A 60 -15.00 7.83 7.39
CA PRO A 60 -13.79 8.16 6.65
C PRO A 60 -13.49 7.05 5.63
N LEU A 61 -13.26 7.43 4.37
CA LEU A 61 -13.08 6.48 3.28
C LEU A 61 -11.66 6.53 2.75
N ILE A 62 -11.00 5.38 2.74
CA ILE A 62 -9.68 5.17 2.13
C ILE A 62 -9.87 4.33 0.86
N VAL A 63 -9.21 4.71 -0.22
CA VAL A 63 -8.98 3.83 -1.38
C VAL A 63 -7.51 3.47 -1.44
N ALA A 64 -7.19 2.18 -1.45
CA ALA A 64 -5.85 1.67 -1.67
C ALA A 64 -5.73 1.19 -3.12
N LEU A 65 -5.15 2.02 -3.98
CA LEU A 65 -4.88 1.73 -5.39
C LEU A 65 -3.51 1.08 -5.51
N GLY A 66 -3.45 -0.15 -6.06
CA GLY A 66 -2.19 -0.86 -6.12
C GLY A 66 -2.22 -2.17 -6.90
N ASP A 67 -1.18 -2.95 -6.68
CA ASP A 67 -0.94 -4.24 -7.33
C ASP A 67 -1.25 -5.44 -6.40
N SER A 68 -0.58 -6.58 -6.62
CA SER A 68 -0.70 -7.79 -5.82
C SER A 68 -0.40 -7.60 -4.33
N VAL A 69 0.55 -6.71 -4.00
CA VAL A 69 0.88 -6.40 -2.61
C VAL A 69 -0.31 -5.71 -1.93
N THR A 70 -0.95 -4.78 -2.60
CA THR A 70 -2.17 -4.13 -2.10
C THR A 70 -3.32 -5.12 -1.96
N ALA A 71 -3.48 -6.03 -2.94
CA ALA A 71 -4.51 -7.07 -2.93
C ALA A 71 -4.30 -8.12 -1.82
N GLY A 72 -3.11 -8.23 -1.24
CA GLY A 72 -2.79 -9.20 -0.17
C GLY A 72 -2.37 -10.56 -0.70
N HIS A 73 -1.54 -10.59 -1.75
CA HIS A 73 -0.87 -11.79 -2.23
C HIS A 73 0.37 -12.11 -1.38
N PHE A 74 0.62 -13.39 -1.15
CA PHE A 74 1.70 -13.88 -0.29
C PHE A 74 2.56 -14.93 -0.98
N GLU A 75 2.58 -16.15 -0.45
CA GLU A 75 3.42 -17.23 -0.96
C GLU A 75 2.86 -17.88 -2.23
N MET A 76 3.77 -18.37 -3.06
CA MET A 76 3.45 -19.26 -4.17
C MET A 76 3.01 -20.62 -3.63
N LEU A 77 1.86 -21.12 -4.10
CA LEU A 77 1.35 -22.46 -3.79
C LEU A 77 1.84 -23.50 -4.80
N VAL A 78 2.36 -23.04 -5.93
CA VAL A 78 2.96 -23.88 -6.98
C VAL A 78 4.45 -24.00 -6.69
N ARG A 79 4.95 -25.24 -6.65
CA ARG A 79 6.35 -25.50 -6.27
C ARG A 79 7.35 -25.30 -7.42
N THR A 80 6.93 -25.54 -8.64
CA THR A 80 7.77 -25.39 -9.83
C THR A 80 7.02 -24.66 -10.94
N PRO A 81 7.70 -23.86 -11.78
CA PRO A 81 7.07 -23.18 -12.92
C PRO A 81 6.33 -24.13 -13.87
N SER A 82 6.79 -25.37 -14.01
CA SER A 82 6.16 -26.41 -14.85
C SER A 82 4.78 -26.85 -14.34
N ASP A 83 4.48 -26.67 -13.05
CA ASP A 83 3.19 -27.04 -12.46
C ASP A 83 2.10 -25.98 -12.67
N PHE A 84 2.48 -24.76 -13.06
CA PHE A 84 1.55 -23.63 -13.25
C PHE A 84 0.37 -23.95 -14.16
N PRO A 85 0.57 -24.49 -15.39
CA PRO A 85 -0.54 -24.80 -16.29
C PRO A 85 -1.51 -25.82 -15.69
N ALA A 86 -0.97 -26.83 -14.99
CA ALA A 86 -1.78 -27.88 -14.36
C ALA A 86 -2.64 -27.33 -13.19
N PHE A 87 -2.08 -26.42 -12.39
CA PHE A 87 -2.82 -25.74 -11.31
C PHE A 87 -3.96 -24.88 -11.86
N ILE A 88 -3.69 -24.08 -12.90
CA ILE A 88 -4.70 -23.23 -13.55
C ILE A 88 -5.80 -24.10 -14.18
N ALA A 89 -5.44 -25.15 -14.92
CA ALA A 89 -6.40 -26.06 -15.53
C ALA A 89 -7.27 -26.78 -14.49
N ALA A 90 -6.73 -27.03 -13.29
CA ALA A 90 -7.47 -27.63 -12.18
C ALA A 90 -8.30 -26.61 -11.36
N GLY A 91 -8.32 -25.34 -11.74
CA GLY A 91 -9.00 -24.28 -10.99
C GLY A 91 -8.41 -24.02 -9.60
N LYS A 92 -7.14 -24.39 -9.38
CA LYS A 92 -6.46 -24.20 -8.08
C LYS A 92 -5.78 -22.84 -8.04
N PRO A 93 -5.80 -22.17 -6.89
CA PRO A 93 -5.07 -20.90 -6.74
C PRO A 93 -3.56 -21.18 -6.83
N VAL A 94 -2.86 -20.32 -7.55
CA VAL A 94 -1.38 -20.39 -7.70
C VAL A 94 -0.64 -19.69 -6.59
N GLU A 95 -1.30 -18.75 -5.92
CA GLU A 95 -0.78 -17.96 -4.79
C GLU A 95 -1.77 -17.96 -3.63
N ALA A 96 -1.23 -17.82 -2.42
CA ALA A 96 -2.04 -17.55 -1.24
C ALA A 96 -2.46 -16.08 -1.25
N VAL A 97 -3.76 -15.82 -1.09
CA VAL A 97 -4.31 -14.48 -1.00
C VAL A 97 -5.09 -14.35 0.31
N ASP A 98 -4.78 -13.34 1.12
CA ASP A 98 -5.53 -13.01 2.33
C ASP A 98 -5.58 -11.49 2.51
N GLU A 99 -6.66 -10.89 2.05
CA GLU A 99 -6.88 -9.44 2.16
C GLU A 99 -6.82 -8.94 3.61
N ARG A 100 -7.24 -9.75 4.59
CA ARG A 100 -7.22 -9.40 6.02
C ARG A 100 -5.80 -9.21 6.56
N GLU A 101 -4.82 -9.84 5.94
CA GLU A 101 -3.39 -9.72 6.27
C GLU A 101 -2.68 -8.65 5.42
N SER A 102 -3.39 -8.02 4.48
CA SER A 102 -2.84 -6.94 3.65
C SER A 102 -2.62 -5.65 4.44
N TYR A 103 -1.73 -4.79 3.95
CA TYR A 103 -1.42 -3.52 4.63
C TYR A 103 -2.60 -2.54 4.71
N PRO A 104 -3.50 -2.44 3.72
CA PRO A 104 -4.64 -1.54 3.84
C PRO A 104 -5.55 -1.90 5.01
N GLU A 105 -5.80 -3.20 5.22
CA GLU A 105 -6.64 -3.67 6.32
C GLU A 105 -5.94 -3.53 7.69
N LYS A 106 -4.62 -3.77 7.75
CA LYS A 106 -3.83 -3.53 8.97
C LYS A 106 -3.82 -2.04 9.33
N PHE A 107 -3.66 -1.16 8.34
CA PHE A 107 -3.70 0.29 8.53
C PHE A 107 -5.08 0.75 9.00
N ARG A 108 -6.17 0.26 8.37
CA ARG A 108 -7.55 0.53 8.81
C ARG A 108 -7.75 0.16 10.28
N SER A 109 -7.31 -1.03 10.68
CA SER A 109 -7.45 -1.49 12.06
C SER A 109 -6.70 -0.58 13.04
N ARG A 110 -5.45 -0.19 12.70
CA ARG A 110 -4.64 0.71 13.53
C ARG A 110 -5.26 2.10 13.67
N LEU A 111 -5.82 2.65 12.58
CA LEU A 111 -6.54 3.91 12.62
C LEU A 111 -7.78 3.82 13.52
N SER A 112 -8.55 2.74 13.40
CA SER A 112 -9.72 2.53 14.26
C SER A 112 -9.34 2.49 15.74
N ASP A 113 -8.26 1.78 16.08
CA ASP A 113 -7.76 1.71 17.45
C ASP A 113 -7.27 3.08 17.95
N ARG A 114 -6.54 3.82 17.11
CA ARG A 114 -5.97 5.13 17.46
C ARG A 114 -7.04 6.21 17.68
N TYR A 115 -8.16 6.13 16.96
CA TYR A 115 -9.23 7.12 16.97
C TYR A 115 -10.52 6.58 17.65
N GLU A 116 -10.37 6.03 18.85
CA GLU A 116 -11.48 5.63 19.73
C GLU A 116 -12.51 4.71 19.06
N ALA A 117 -12.02 3.67 18.39
CA ALA A 117 -12.84 2.72 17.65
C ALA A 117 -13.71 3.34 16.55
N THR A 118 -13.27 4.45 15.95
CA THR A 118 -13.91 5.07 14.79
C THR A 118 -13.98 4.09 13.63
N SER A 119 -15.14 3.93 13.04
CA SER A 119 -15.30 3.10 11.84
C SER A 119 -14.64 3.77 10.65
N VAL A 120 -13.65 3.13 10.07
CA VAL A 120 -12.96 3.55 8.84
C VAL A 120 -13.31 2.57 7.73
N SER A 121 -13.73 3.07 6.59
CA SER A 121 -13.99 2.25 5.39
C SER A 121 -12.76 2.21 4.50
N VAL A 122 -12.44 1.03 3.96
CA VAL A 122 -11.37 0.84 2.97
C VAL A 122 -11.94 0.16 1.74
N ILE A 123 -11.62 0.70 0.57
CA ILE A 123 -11.76 0.01 -0.71
C ILE A 123 -10.36 -0.46 -1.09
N ASN A 124 -10.16 -1.77 -1.09
CA ASN A 124 -8.93 -2.37 -1.60
C ASN A 124 -9.06 -2.54 -3.12
N SER A 125 -8.38 -1.69 -3.87
CA SER A 125 -8.30 -1.71 -5.33
C SER A 125 -6.94 -2.24 -5.81
N GLY A 126 -6.42 -3.25 -5.12
CA GLY A 126 -5.25 -4.02 -5.55
C GLY A 126 -5.60 -5.01 -6.65
N ILE A 127 -4.83 -5.06 -7.73
CA ILE A 127 -4.95 -6.06 -8.81
C ILE A 127 -3.59 -6.70 -9.05
N ALA A 128 -3.53 -8.04 -8.94
CA ALA A 128 -2.29 -8.77 -9.15
C ALA A 128 -1.71 -8.54 -10.56
N GLY A 129 -0.40 -8.28 -10.62
CA GLY A 129 0.30 -8.02 -11.90
C GLY A 129 0.04 -6.62 -12.48
N ASP A 130 -0.79 -5.78 -11.85
CA ASP A 130 -1.10 -4.46 -12.41
C ASP A 130 0.10 -3.51 -12.35
N THR A 131 0.14 -2.60 -13.31
CA THR A 131 1.16 -1.57 -13.47
C THR A 131 0.56 -0.19 -13.21
N ILE A 132 1.42 0.83 -13.10
CA ILE A 132 0.96 2.22 -12.98
C ILE A 132 0.09 2.65 -14.17
N LEU A 133 0.29 2.08 -15.36
CA LEU A 133 -0.53 2.34 -16.55
C LEU A 133 -1.93 1.74 -16.40
N GLY A 134 -2.03 0.51 -15.90
CA GLY A 134 -3.30 -0.12 -15.59
C GLY A 134 -4.05 0.65 -14.50
N MET A 135 -3.36 1.10 -13.45
CA MET A 135 -3.93 1.95 -12.40
C MET A 135 -4.45 3.27 -12.95
N GLU A 136 -3.73 3.91 -13.88
CA GLU A 136 -4.20 5.12 -14.57
C GLU A 136 -5.48 4.86 -15.39
N ALA A 137 -5.52 3.76 -16.12
CA ALA A 137 -6.67 3.39 -16.95
C ALA A 137 -7.94 3.14 -16.14
N ARG A 138 -7.82 2.52 -14.94
CA ARG A 138 -8.95 2.23 -14.06
C ARG A 138 -9.24 3.29 -12.98
N LEU A 139 -8.51 4.41 -12.97
CA LEU A 139 -8.57 5.42 -11.92
C LEU A 139 -9.98 5.96 -11.68
N THR A 140 -10.75 6.20 -12.74
CA THR A 140 -12.14 6.68 -12.62
C THR A 140 -13.02 5.69 -11.88
N ARG A 141 -12.96 4.40 -12.27
CA ARG A 141 -13.76 3.33 -11.67
C ARG A 141 -13.41 3.10 -10.20
N ASP A 142 -12.10 3.08 -9.90
CA ASP A 142 -11.61 2.56 -8.63
C ASP A 142 -11.37 3.63 -7.56
N VAL A 143 -11.23 4.90 -7.97
CA VAL A 143 -10.94 6.00 -7.06
C VAL A 143 -11.93 7.14 -7.21
N ILE A 144 -12.03 7.74 -8.41
CA ILE A 144 -12.71 9.02 -8.60
C ILE A 144 -14.20 8.94 -8.24
N VAL A 145 -14.91 7.88 -8.68
CA VAL A 145 -16.35 7.70 -8.41
C VAL A 145 -16.68 7.56 -6.92
N HIS A 146 -15.70 7.19 -6.12
CA HIS A 146 -15.88 7.00 -4.68
C HIS A 146 -15.64 8.28 -3.88
N ASN A 147 -14.96 9.27 -4.46
CA ASN A 147 -14.55 10.51 -3.79
C ASN A 147 -14.00 10.23 -2.38
N PRO A 148 -12.89 9.47 -2.25
CA PRO A 148 -12.37 9.08 -0.94
C PRO A 148 -11.79 10.29 -0.19
N ASP A 149 -11.63 10.14 1.13
CA ASP A 149 -10.94 11.13 1.96
C ASP A 149 -9.41 10.95 1.91
N LEU A 150 -8.95 9.72 1.61
CA LEU A 150 -7.53 9.38 1.45
C LEU A 150 -7.36 8.35 0.32
N THR A 151 -6.39 8.60 -0.57
CA THR A 151 -5.94 7.63 -1.57
C THR A 151 -4.49 7.22 -1.28
N LEU A 152 -4.27 5.92 -1.11
CA LEU A 152 -2.94 5.31 -1.05
C LEU A 152 -2.59 4.79 -2.44
N ILE A 153 -1.36 5.07 -2.93
CA ILE A 153 -0.89 4.59 -4.24
C ILE A 153 0.39 3.79 -4.03
N ASN A 154 0.33 2.48 -4.35
CA ASN A 154 1.46 1.55 -4.27
C ASN A 154 1.47 0.63 -5.50
N GLY A 155 2.29 0.93 -6.51
CA GLY A 155 2.23 0.18 -7.77
C GLY A 155 3.46 0.36 -8.64
N SER A 156 4.62 -0.10 -8.17
CA SER A 156 5.89 0.04 -8.90
C SER A 156 6.64 -1.28 -9.14
N LEU A 157 6.16 -2.40 -8.58
CA LEU A 157 6.86 -3.69 -8.67
C LEU A 157 6.74 -4.33 -10.06
N ASN A 158 5.59 -4.19 -10.73
CA ASN A 158 5.29 -4.85 -11.99
C ASN A 158 5.64 -3.98 -13.22
N TRP A 159 6.89 -3.52 -13.29
CA TRP A 159 7.37 -2.73 -14.42
C TRP A 159 8.40 -3.54 -15.21
N GLY A 160 7.93 -4.37 -16.13
CA GLY A 160 8.75 -5.19 -17.01
C GLY A 160 9.23 -4.44 -18.25
N VAL A 161 10.02 -5.13 -19.06
CA VAL A 161 10.58 -4.59 -20.32
C VAL A 161 9.46 -4.12 -21.27
N GLU A 162 8.33 -4.78 -21.26
CA GLU A 162 7.15 -4.48 -22.07
C GLU A 162 6.47 -3.15 -21.72
N CYS A 163 6.71 -2.63 -20.52
CA CYS A 163 6.13 -1.37 -20.06
C CYS A 163 6.85 -0.13 -20.59
N GLY A 164 8.03 -0.31 -21.19
CA GLY A 164 8.84 0.78 -21.73
C GLY A 164 9.72 1.48 -20.70
N GLU A 165 10.10 2.70 -20.98
CA GLU A 165 11.04 3.47 -20.15
C GLU A 165 10.40 3.94 -18.83
N ASN A 166 11.20 4.03 -17.77
CA ASN A 166 10.79 4.53 -16.45
C ASN A 166 10.22 5.96 -16.50
N LEU A 167 10.54 6.75 -17.52
CA LEU A 167 9.94 8.06 -17.75
C LEU A 167 8.41 7.97 -17.92
N LEU A 168 7.93 6.93 -18.60
CA LEU A 168 6.49 6.71 -18.76
C LEU A 168 5.81 6.39 -17.42
N PHE A 169 6.47 5.57 -16.58
CA PHE A 169 6.03 5.32 -15.20
C PHE A 169 5.86 6.64 -14.43
N TYR A 170 6.89 7.48 -14.45
CA TYR A 170 6.88 8.77 -13.75
C TYR A 170 5.77 9.71 -14.23
N GLN A 171 5.61 9.82 -15.55
CA GLN A 171 4.57 10.68 -16.15
C GLN A 171 3.15 10.18 -15.80
N SER A 172 2.93 8.86 -15.84
CA SER A 172 1.65 8.24 -15.48
C SER A 172 1.31 8.48 -14.01
N LEU A 173 2.29 8.27 -13.12
CA LEU A 173 2.12 8.55 -11.69
C LEU A 173 1.68 10.00 -11.44
N LYS A 174 2.33 10.97 -12.09
CA LYS A 174 1.95 12.39 -11.96
C LYS A 174 0.55 12.69 -12.53
N ARG A 175 0.14 12.04 -13.64
CA ARG A 175 -1.23 12.20 -14.17
C ARG A 175 -2.28 11.64 -13.19
N ILE A 176 -2.01 10.50 -12.55
CA ILE A 176 -2.87 9.93 -11.50
C ILE A 176 -3.05 10.94 -10.38
N ILE A 177 -1.95 11.44 -9.79
CA ILE A 177 -1.99 12.40 -8.69
C ILE A 177 -2.83 13.64 -9.04
N ARG A 178 -2.53 14.25 -10.20
CA ARG A 178 -3.21 15.45 -10.65
C ARG A 178 -4.71 15.23 -10.91
N ARG A 179 -5.09 14.06 -11.42
CA ARG A 179 -6.50 13.72 -11.60
C ARG A 179 -7.22 13.55 -10.29
N ILE A 180 -6.64 12.84 -9.32
CA ILE A 180 -7.24 12.67 -7.99
C ILE A 180 -7.49 14.04 -7.36
N ARG A 181 -6.47 14.92 -7.33
CA ARG A 181 -6.57 16.26 -6.73
C ARG A 181 -7.55 17.19 -7.44
N ARG A 182 -7.78 17.02 -8.74
CA ARG A 182 -8.72 17.82 -9.49
C ARG A 182 -10.16 17.33 -9.36
N GLU A 183 -10.35 16.04 -9.21
CA GLU A 183 -11.65 15.37 -9.35
C GLU A 183 -12.21 14.87 -8.01
N THR A 184 -11.44 14.96 -6.91
CA THR A 184 -11.86 14.55 -5.56
C THR A 184 -11.32 15.50 -4.49
N ASP A 185 -11.80 15.33 -3.25
CA ASP A 185 -11.28 16.02 -2.06
C ASP A 185 -10.15 15.23 -1.37
N SER A 186 -9.70 14.14 -1.97
CA SER A 186 -8.78 13.17 -1.37
C SER A 186 -7.39 13.72 -1.11
N ASP A 187 -6.86 13.50 0.08
CA ASP A 187 -5.42 13.48 0.27
C ASP A 187 -4.81 12.29 -0.48
N VAL A 188 -3.55 12.44 -0.92
CA VAL A 188 -2.79 11.39 -1.61
C VAL A 188 -1.54 11.08 -0.80
N ILE A 189 -1.33 9.80 -0.48
CA ILE A 189 -0.07 9.27 0.02
C ILE A 189 0.53 8.36 -1.06
N LEU A 190 1.66 8.77 -1.61
CA LEU A 190 2.48 7.88 -2.42
C LEU A 190 3.26 6.95 -1.51
N MET A 191 3.33 5.68 -1.90
CA MET A 191 4.07 4.67 -1.16
C MET A 191 5.20 4.14 -2.05
N THR A 192 6.43 4.14 -1.52
CA THR A 192 7.48 3.35 -2.15
C THR A 192 7.23 1.86 -1.87
N PRO A 193 7.61 0.95 -2.78
CA PRO A 193 7.37 -0.49 -2.61
C PRO A 193 8.28 -1.10 -1.52
N ASN A 194 8.05 -2.37 -1.21
CA ASN A 194 9.08 -3.19 -0.58
C ASN A 194 10.22 -3.49 -1.57
N MET A 195 11.35 -3.94 -1.04
CA MET A 195 12.42 -4.51 -1.86
C MET A 195 11.96 -5.79 -2.56
N GLN A 196 12.62 -6.15 -3.64
CA GLN A 196 12.38 -7.39 -4.39
C GLN A 196 13.70 -8.13 -4.64
N ASP A 197 13.64 -9.45 -4.75
CA ASP A 197 14.73 -10.31 -5.20
C ASP A 197 14.28 -11.06 -6.45
N LEU A 198 14.71 -10.60 -7.61
CA LEU A 198 14.40 -11.22 -8.91
C LEU A 198 15.52 -12.14 -9.42
N SER A 199 16.51 -12.46 -8.59
CA SER A 199 17.65 -13.29 -9.00
C SER A 199 17.22 -14.69 -9.49
N ALA A 200 16.11 -15.22 -8.97
CA ALA A 200 15.52 -16.49 -9.36
C ALA A 200 14.24 -16.35 -10.20
N ALA A 201 13.89 -15.15 -10.65
CA ALA A 201 12.68 -14.92 -11.40
C ALA A 201 12.73 -15.58 -12.79
N PRO A 202 11.64 -16.20 -13.26
CA PRO A 202 11.61 -16.86 -14.57
C PRO A 202 11.40 -15.89 -15.75
N PHE A 203 11.43 -14.59 -15.51
CA PHE A 203 11.21 -13.53 -16.50
C PHE A 203 12.38 -12.53 -16.49
N PRO A 204 12.64 -11.82 -17.61
CA PRO A 204 13.68 -10.82 -17.67
C PRO A 204 13.45 -9.71 -16.65
N ALA A 205 14.51 -9.31 -15.96
CA ALA A 205 14.48 -8.12 -15.13
C ALA A 205 14.22 -6.89 -16.02
N GLY A 206 13.27 -6.07 -15.60
CA GLY A 206 13.06 -4.73 -16.17
C GLY A 206 14.14 -3.74 -15.68
N ALA A 207 13.88 -2.45 -15.85
CA ALA A 207 14.72 -1.41 -15.27
C ALA A 207 14.80 -1.55 -13.73
N PRO A 208 15.91 -1.13 -13.10
CA PRO A 208 16.09 -1.22 -11.65
C PRO A 208 14.91 -0.62 -10.87
N LEU A 209 14.51 -1.29 -9.79
CA LEU A 209 13.41 -0.82 -8.95
C LEU A 209 13.76 0.52 -8.27
N GLU A 210 15.01 0.69 -7.91
CA GLU A 210 15.56 1.88 -7.25
C GLU A 210 15.29 3.16 -8.05
N GLU A 211 15.38 3.10 -9.37
CA GLU A 211 15.06 4.24 -10.22
C GLU A 211 13.59 4.66 -10.09
N ARG A 212 12.67 3.70 -9.98
CA ARG A 212 11.25 4.00 -9.76
C ARG A 212 10.97 4.49 -8.36
N VAL A 213 11.70 3.99 -7.36
CA VAL A 213 11.66 4.50 -5.98
C VAL A 213 12.03 5.98 -5.96
N ASP A 214 13.12 6.36 -6.63
CA ASP A 214 13.55 7.77 -6.71
C ASP A 214 12.55 8.63 -7.48
N MET A 215 11.91 8.08 -8.50
CA MET A 215 10.82 8.77 -9.23
C MET A 215 9.59 8.98 -8.37
N ILE A 216 9.24 8.03 -7.47
CA ILE A 216 8.13 8.20 -6.52
C ILE A 216 8.47 9.31 -5.53
N ARG A 217 9.67 9.31 -4.94
CA ARG A 217 10.16 10.37 -4.03
C ARG A 217 10.12 11.74 -4.70
N LYS A 218 10.61 11.82 -5.93
CA LYS A 218 10.59 13.03 -6.75
C LYS A 218 9.17 13.49 -7.06
N ALA A 219 8.28 12.59 -7.46
CA ALA A 219 6.88 12.91 -7.75
C ALA A 219 6.16 13.43 -6.50
N ALA A 220 6.39 12.83 -5.33
CA ALA A 220 5.82 13.30 -4.06
C ALA A 220 6.23 14.77 -3.78
N SER A 221 7.51 15.08 -3.94
CA SER A 221 8.05 16.42 -3.74
C SER A 221 7.50 17.42 -4.77
N GLU A 222 7.53 17.09 -6.06
CA GLU A 222 7.10 18.00 -7.13
C GLU A 222 5.59 18.27 -7.14
N GLU A 223 4.79 17.25 -6.82
CA GLU A 223 3.32 17.40 -6.78
C GLU A 223 2.84 17.82 -5.38
N ASN A 224 3.74 17.98 -4.40
CA ASN A 224 3.43 18.34 -3.02
C ASN A 224 2.34 17.44 -2.43
N VAL A 225 2.57 16.12 -2.47
CA VAL A 225 1.73 15.10 -1.84
C VAL A 225 2.53 14.31 -0.80
N CYS A 226 1.85 13.60 0.07
CA CYS A 226 2.50 12.81 1.11
C CYS A 226 3.30 11.64 0.53
N LEU A 227 4.40 11.28 1.19
CA LEU A 227 5.24 10.12 0.88
C LEU A 227 5.37 9.23 2.10
N ALA A 228 5.03 7.95 1.95
CA ALA A 228 5.37 6.87 2.85
C ALA A 228 6.52 6.05 2.24
N ASP A 229 7.75 6.32 2.69
CA ASP A 229 8.96 5.70 2.13
C ASP A 229 9.26 4.35 2.80
N THR A 230 8.42 3.36 2.46
CA THR A 230 8.57 2.00 2.97
C THR A 230 9.86 1.35 2.48
N TYR A 231 10.30 1.67 1.25
CA TYR A 231 11.56 1.15 0.70
C TYR A 231 12.77 1.48 1.60
N ALA A 232 12.84 2.71 2.13
CA ALA A 232 13.93 3.12 3.02
C ALA A 232 13.96 2.30 4.34
N VAL A 233 12.81 1.82 4.82
CA VAL A 233 12.74 0.92 5.97
C VAL A 233 13.28 -0.46 5.63
N TRP A 234 12.86 -1.02 4.49
CA TRP A 234 13.33 -2.32 4.01
C TRP A 234 14.84 -2.31 3.74
N GLU A 235 15.30 -1.33 2.97
CA GLU A 235 16.71 -1.16 2.63
C GLU A 235 17.59 -1.02 3.88
N GLY A 236 17.18 -0.19 4.84
CA GLY A 236 17.91 -0.02 6.09
C GLY A 236 18.03 -1.32 6.87
N PHE A 237 16.93 -2.08 7.02
CA PHE A 237 16.93 -3.36 7.73
C PHE A 237 17.81 -4.42 7.04
N VAL A 238 17.76 -4.50 5.71
CA VAL A 238 18.61 -5.39 4.93
C VAL A 238 20.08 -5.01 5.04
N ASN A 239 20.40 -3.70 5.04
CA ASN A 239 21.78 -3.20 5.18
C ASN A 239 22.38 -3.47 6.57
N GLU A 240 21.58 -3.71 7.59
CA GLU A 240 22.01 -4.21 8.91
C GLU A 240 22.36 -5.71 8.91
N GLY A 241 22.25 -6.38 7.76
CA GLY A 241 22.65 -7.78 7.57
C GLY A 241 21.50 -8.77 7.61
N HIS A 242 20.25 -8.30 7.60
CA HIS A 242 19.08 -9.16 7.59
C HIS A 242 18.77 -9.69 6.17
N PRO A 243 18.48 -10.99 5.99
CA PRO A 243 18.32 -11.58 4.67
C PRO A 243 16.99 -11.19 4.01
N LEU A 244 17.04 -10.48 2.89
CA LEU A 244 15.86 -10.06 2.13
C LEU A 244 14.87 -11.21 1.81
N PRO A 245 15.29 -12.43 1.40
CA PRO A 245 14.35 -13.50 1.08
C PRO A 245 13.46 -13.95 2.26
N GLU A 246 13.86 -13.69 3.50
CA GLU A 246 13.03 -14.01 4.68
C GLU A 246 11.94 -12.97 4.94
N LEU A 247 12.05 -11.79 4.37
CA LEU A 247 11.05 -10.74 4.41
C LEU A 247 9.96 -10.94 3.34
N LEU A 248 10.22 -11.80 2.33
CA LEU A 248 9.37 -12.03 1.17
C LEU A 248 8.68 -13.39 1.26
N ALA A 249 7.35 -13.41 1.26
CA ALA A 249 6.55 -14.62 1.38
C ALA A 249 6.74 -15.56 0.17
N ASN A 250 6.85 -15.01 -1.04
CA ASN A 250 7.14 -15.74 -2.26
C ASN A 250 8.63 -15.76 -2.62
N ARG A 251 9.50 -15.19 -1.76
CA ARG A 251 10.94 -15.01 -1.97
C ARG A 251 11.34 -14.15 -3.17
N MET A 252 10.39 -13.43 -3.77
CA MET A 252 10.63 -12.56 -4.92
C MET A 252 10.21 -11.11 -4.64
N ASN A 253 8.92 -10.86 -4.43
CA ASN A 253 8.38 -9.50 -4.35
C ASN A 253 7.15 -9.34 -3.44
N HIS A 254 6.53 -10.43 -2.97
CA HIS A 254 5.40 -10.33 -2.05
C HIS A 254 5.87 -10.32 -0.59
N PRO A 255 5.53 -9.28 0.20
CA PRO A 255 5.90 -9.22 1.60
C PRO A 255 5.32 -10.36 2.44
N THR A 256 6.00 -10.73 3.50
CA THR A 256 5.41 -11.55 4.57
C THR A 256 4.31 -10.76 5.31
N PRO A 257 3.46 -11.39 6.14
CA PRO A 257 2.53 -10.68 7.01
C PRO A 257 3.21 -9.61 7.90
N ALA A 258 4.47 -9.83 8.30
CA ALA A 258 5.27 -8.83 9.02
C ALA A 258 5.62 -7.64 8.10
N GLY A 259 5.98 -7.89 6.83
CA GLY A 259 6.23 -6.83 5.86
C GLY A 259 4.98 -5.97 5.61
N HIS A 260 3.80 -6.59 5.50
CA HIS A 260 2.54 -5.84 5.43
C HIS A 260 2.26 -5.03 6.71
N ARG A 261 2.66 -5.54 7.87
CA ARG A 261 2.58 -4.77 9.13
C ARG A 261 3.51 -3.56 9.08
N VAL A 262 4.72 -3.70 8.55
CA VAL A 262 5.66 -2.58 8.38
C VAL A 262 5.08 -1.48 7.50
N TYR A 263 4.43 -1.79 6.39
CA TYR A 263 3.69 -0.80 5.59
C TYR A 263 2.66 -0.02 6.42
N ALA A 264 1.87 -0.74 7.23
CA ALA A 264 0.86 -0.12 8.08
C ALA A 264 1.49 0.78 9.16
N GLU A 265 2.61 0.38 9.77
CA GLU A 265 3.30 1.21 10.77
C GLU A 265 3.94 2.46 10.15
N VAL A 266 4.51 2.37 8.94
CA VAL A 266 5.00 3.56 8.23
C VAL A 266 3.85 4.53 7.95
N LEU A 267 2.69 4.04 7.51
CA LEU A 267 1.50 4.87 7.31
C LEU A 267 1.00 5.49 8.62
N MET A 268 1.06 4.75 9.74
CA MET A 268 0.62 5.26 11.05
C MET A 268 1.43 6.45 11.55
N LYS A 269 2.68 6.62 11.10
CA LYS A 269 3.51 7.78 11.48
C LYS A 269 2.93 9.14 11.07
N PHE A 270 2.02 9.18 10.11
CA PHE A 270 1.27 10.41 9.79
C PHE A 270 0.22 10.78 10.86
N PHE A 271 -0.05 9.88 11.79
CA PHE A 271 -1.15 9.96 12.76
C PHE A 271 -0.68 9.91 14.23
N GLU A 272 0.61 10.00 14.43
CA GLU A 272 1.25 10.06 15.76
C GLU A 272 1.18 11.44 16.38
#